data_5827390119f7a82e2c6f3869dccd79d3
#
_entry.id   5827390119f7a82e2c6f3869dccd79d3
#
_cell.length_a   1.000
_cell.length_b   1.000
_cell.length_c   1.000
_cell.angle_alpha   90.00
_cell.angle_beta   90.00
_cell.angle_gamma   90.00
#
_symmetry.space_group_name_H-M   'P 1'
#
loop_
_entity.id
_entity.type
_entity.pdbx_description
1 polymer ?
#
loop_
_entity_poly.entity_id
_entity_poly.type
_entity_poly.pdbx_seq_one_letter_code
_entity_poly.pdbx_strand_id
1 'polypeptide(L)'
;MVRVNFTGDYGPNLQLDLFSAWSTPIEGKNASLVNVQVILIANGYAAIYGSYPRTLWINVGGIQEQVTVDVGISQGQVKPLLQKNYEISHNDDGTKSINISTAIDINIGGYGVARAAFDLQLSDIARASKGEDVKATIGSPVNLTINRASATFFHSIYVEYGTWKHSITGNTVTTNYNWTPPMELCEQTPDSIKGEGSITYITYQDNREIGRDVRRLTLTVPDTVKPSISSITVKDTNEKIAKFMKANTFVTILSNLKVDFGTAEGAYGSTITKYNAFIVDKPYSAYTKEGIIGNVHYVGSAVVRATVTDSRGRVSAPKDIPVEFIDYYL
;
A
#
# COMPACT_ATOMS: atom_id res chain seq x y z
N MET A 1 -27.11 -8.26 31.47
CA MET A 1 -28.39 -7.96 32.11
C MET A 1 -28.14 -7.30 33.46
N VAL A 2 -28.82 -6.19 33.74
CA VAL A 2 -28.78 -5.48 35.01
C VAL A 2 -30.20 -5.23 35.48
N ARG A 3 -30.47 -5.58 36.74
CA ARG A 3 -31.73 -5.33 37.42
C ARG A 3 -31.52 -4.31 38.54
N VAL A 4 -32.34 -3.29 38.61
CA VAL A 4 -32.28 -2.24 39.63
C VAL A 4 -33.66 -1.97 40.23
N ASN A 5 -33.67 -1.60 41.49
CA ASN A 5 -34.87 -1.14 42.14
C ASN A 5 -35.14 0.35 41.83
N PHE A 6 -36.37 0.78 41.86
CA PHE A 6 -36.70 2.21 41.88
C PHE A 6 -36.36 2.82 43.26
N THR A 7 -36.09 4.10 43.26
CA THR A 7 -36.00 4.90 44.49
C THR A 7 -37.41 5.22 45.04
N GLY A 8 -37.48 5.76 46.25
CA GLY A 8 -38.70 6.11 46.93
C GLY A 8 -39.18 5.01 47.90
N ASP A 9 -40.19 5.34 48.71
CA ASP A 9 -40.65 4.49 49.84
C ASP A 9 -41.12 3.11 49.41
N TYR A 10 -41.79 3.00 48.26
CA TYR A 10 -42.24 1.74 47.67
C TYR A 10 -41.35 1.24 46.54
N GLY A 11 -40.28 1.97 46.25
CA GLY A 11 -39.35 1.66 45.16
C GLY A 11 -38.85 0.22 45.13
N PRO A 12 -38.48 -0.43 46.26
CA PRO A 12 -37.99 -1.81 46.26
C PRO A 12 -39.02 -2.85 45.73
N ASN A 13 -40.30 -2.50 45.66
CA ASN A 13 -41.34 -3.38 45.12
C ASN A 13 -41.48 -3.31 43.58
N LEU A 14 -40.78 -2.38 42.96
CA LEU A 14 -40.76 -2.18 41.51
C LEU A 14 -39.30 -2.23 40.97
N GLN A 15 -39.08 -2.95 39.92
CA GLN A 15 -37.75 -3.13 39.35
C GLN A 15 -37.71 -2.79 37.87
N LEU A 16 -36.54 -2.38 37.40
CA LEU A 16 -36.24 -2.16 36.00
C LEU A 16 -35.13 -3.12 35.57
N ASP A 17 -35.39 -3.94 34.55
CA ASP A 17 -34.42 -4.78 33.89
C ASP A 17 -33.93 -4.09 32.61
N LEU A 18 -32.62 -4.01 32.45
CA LEU A 18 -31.98 -3.60 31.23
C LEU A 18 -31.07 -4.72 30.72
N PHE A 19 -31.23 -5.15 29.47
CA PHE A 19 -30.39 -6.16 28.89
C PHE A 19 -30.31 -6.10 27.34
N SER A 20 -29.32 -6.78 26.78
CA SER A 20 -29.25 -7.11 25.36
C SER A 20 -29.65 -8.57 25.20
N ALA A 21 -30.67 -8.84 24.40
CA ALA A 21 -31.12 -10.20 24.14
C ALA A 21 -30.17 -10.91 23.17
N TRP A 22 -29.63 -10.17 22.19
CA TRP A 22 -28.68 -10.65 21.20
C TRP A 22 -27.93 -9.49 20.55
N SER A 23 -26.79 -9.81 19.98
CA SER A 23 -26.07 -8.95 19.03
C SER A 23 -25.60 -9.78 17.84
N THR A 24 -25.74 -9.25 16.63
CA THR A 24 -25.38 -9.93 15.38
C THR A 24 -24.44 -9.06 14.57
N PRO A 25 -23.24 -9.54 14.20
CA PRO A 25 -22.34 -8.82 13.34
C PRO A 25 -22.91 -8.58 11.94
N ILE A 26 -22.67 -7.40 11.38
CA ILE A 26 -22.92 -7.01 9.98
C ILE A 26 -21.56 -6.77 9.34
N GLU A 27 -20.85 -7.84 8.99
CA GLU A 27 -19.44 -7.82 8.55
C GLU A 27 -19.19 -6.81 7.43
N GLY A 28 -20.08 -6.75 6.42
CA GLY A 28 -19.96 -5.85 5.29
C GLY A 28 -20.01 -4.36 5.62
N LYS A 29 -20.55 -3.99 6.79
CA LYS A 29 -20.63 -2.62 7.28
C LYS A 29 -19.63 -2.29 8.39
N ASN A 30 -18.92 -3.29 8.92
CA ASN A 30 -18.15 -3.18 10.16
C ASN A 30 -19.02 -2.66 11.31
N ALA A 31 -20.20 -3.24 11.48
CA ALA A 31 -21.17 -2.86 12.47
C ALA A 31 -21.83 -4.11 13.08
N SER A 32 -22.48 -3.96 14.22
CA SER A 32 -23.35 -4.98 14.81
C SER A 32 -24.75 -4.45 15.04
N LEU A 33 -25.74 -5.30 14.82
CA LEU A 33 -27.11 -5.05 15.21
C LEU A 33 -27.31 -5.56 16.64
N VAL A 34 -27.63 -4.66 17.58
CA VAL A 34 -27.76 -4.95 19.01
C VAL A 34 -29.22 -4.80 19.41
N ASN A 35 -29.85 -5.86 19.91
CA ASN A 35 -31.19 -5.81 20.45
C ASN A 35 -31.13 -5.39 21.91
N VAL A 36 -31.81 -4.30 22.26
CA VAL A 36 -31.90 -3.80 23.64
C VAL A 36 -33.34 -3.88 24.13
N GLN A 37 -33.49 -4.37 25.35
CA GLN A 37 -34.77 -4.50 26.00
C GLN A 37 -34.75 -3.84 27.38
N VAL A 38 -35.84 -3.14 27.69
CA VAL A 38 -36.12 -2.54 29.00
C VAL A 38 -37.47 -3.07 29.48
N ILE A 39 -37.46 -3.69 30.65
CA ILE A 39 -38.62 -4.36 31.21
C ILE A 39 -38.95 -3.79 32.61
N LEU A 40 -40.20 -3.46 32.86
CA LEU A 40 -40.71 -3.10 34.17
C LEU A 40 -41.24 -4.35 34.85
N ILE A 41 -40.92 -4.55 36.14
CA ILE A 41 -41.28 -5.72 36.92
C ILE A 41 -41.91 -5.24 38.23
N ALA A 42 -43.16 -5.64 38.50
CA ALA A 42 -43.82 -5.42 39.76
C ALA A 42 -43.84 -6.72 40.57
N ASN A 43 -43.44 -6.66 41.85
CA ASN A 43 -43.67 -7.77 42.75
C ASN A 43 -45.14 -7.83 43.27
N GLY A 44 -45.43 -8.74 44.18
CA GLY A 44 -46.82 -8.90 44.72
C GLY A 44 -47.32 -7.72 45.57
N TYR A 45 -46.52 -6.68 45.78
CA TYR A 45 -46.85 -5.49 46.58
C TYR A 45 -46.83 -4.20 45.75
N ALA A 46 -46.47 -4.24 44.46
CA ALA A 46 -46.40 -3.08 43.59
C ALA A 46 -47.50 -3.10 42.52
N ALA A 47 -48.23 -1.99 42.35
CA ALA A 47 -49.13 -1.75 41.24
C ALA A 47 -49.17 -0.25 40.90
N ILE A 48 -49.34 0.05 39.61
CA ILE A 48 -49.63 1.39 39.07
C ILE A 48 -50.90 1.22 38.22
N TYR A 49 -52.05 1.58 38.78
CA TYR A 49 -53.33 1.40 38.09
C TYR A 49 -53.63 2.55 37.13
N GLY A 50 -54.02 2.20 35.93
CA GLY A 50 -54.27 3.13 34.84
C GLY A 50 -53.08 3.29 33.88
N SER A 51 -53.24 4.21 32.95
CA SER A 51 -52.16 4.53 31.97
C SER A 51 -51.39 5.77 32.42
N TYR A 52 -50.11 5.62 32.60
CA TYR A 52 -49.20 6.69 33.00
C TYR A 52 -48.06 6.82 32.03
N PRO A 53 -48.12 7.69 31.00
CA PRO A 53 -47.02 7.94 30.10
C PRO A 53 -45.84 8.62 30.83
N ARG A 54 -44.65 8.05 30.68
CA ARG A 54 -43.38 8.55 31.20
C ARG A 54 -42.29 8.53 30.14
N THR A 55 -41.33 9.39 30.31
CA THR A 55 -40.15 9.43 29.41
C THR A 55 -39.11 8.43 29.89
N LEU A 56 -38.83 7.43 29.05
CA LEU A 56 -37.70 6.52 29.17
C LEU A 56 -36.53 7.09 28.39
N TRP A 57 -35.42 7.30 29.07
CA TRP A 57 -34.17 7.71 28.49
C TRP A 57 -33.33 6.47 28.21
N ILE A 58 -32.79 6.33 27.01
CA ILE A 58 -31.95 5.21 26.62
C ILE A 58 -30.70 5.71 25.89
N ASN A 59 -29.53 5.13 26.21
CA ASN A 59 -28.30 5.34 25.51
C ASN A 59 -27.68 3.98 25.17
N VAL A 60 -27.40 3.76 23.90
CA VAL A 60 -26.79 2.52 23.42
C VAL A 60 -25.56 2.88 22.60
N GLY A 61 -24.36 2.71 23.18
CA GLY A 61 -23.11 3.01 22.50
C GLY A 61 -22.97 4.43 21.97
N GLY A 62 -23.58 5.41 22.66
CA GLY A 62 -23.60 6.83 22.25
C GLY A 62 -24.85 7.28 21.50
N ILE A 63 -25.67 6.35 21.03
CA ILE A 63 -27.00 6.67 20.45
C ILE A 63 -27.98 6.95 21.59
N GLN A 64 -28.41 8.19 21.73
CA GLN A 64 -29.28 8.64 22.79
C GLN A 64 -30.69 8.88 22.25
N GLU A 65 -31.70 8.34 22.96
CA GLU A 65 -33.14 8.50 22.64
C GLU A 65 -33.97 8.74 23.88
N GLN A 66 -35.13 9.34 23.66
CA GLN A 66 -36.20 9.49 24.61
C GLN A 66 -37.47 8.85 24.05
N VAL A 67 -38.06 7.93 24.79
CA VAL A 67 -39.24 7.18 24.36
C VAL A 67 -40.34 7.36 25.40
N THR A 68 -41.51 7.75 24.96
CA THR A 68 -42.69 7.77 25.85
C THR A 68 -43.18 6.34 26.03
N VAL A 69 -43.22 5.87 27.26
CA VAL A 69 -43.66 4.53 27.65
C VAL A 69 -44.79 4.62 28.71
N ASP A 70 -45.71 3.70 28.66
CA ASP A 70 -46.75 3.60 29.70
C ASP A 70 -46.27 2.69 30.83
N VAL A 71 -46.19 3.22 32.04
CA VAL A 71 -45.71 2.50 33.24
C VAL A 71 -46.84 1.85 34.07
N GLY A 72 -48.10 1.90 33.60
CA GLY A 72 -49.21 1.17 34.25
C GLY A 72 -48.89 -0.33 34.28
N ILE A 73 -48.94 -0.94 35.49
CA ILE A 73 -48.62 -2.35 35.71
C ILE A 73 -49.39 -2.89 36.91
N SER A 74 -49.90 -4.12 36.84
CA SER A 74 -50.55 -4.80 37.95
C SER A 74 -49.56 -5.58 38.83
N GLN A 75 -49.97 -5.96 40.03
CA GLN A 75 -49.18 -6.77 40.96
C GLN A 75 -48.67 -8.06 40.29
N GLY A 76 -47.40 -8.39 40.53
CA GLY A 76 -46.78 -9.61 40.03
C GLY A 76 -46.56 -9.66 38.52
N GLN A 77 -46.80 -8.57 37.80
CA GLN A 77 -46.65 -8.52 36.35
C GLN A 77 -45.25 -8.08 35.89
N VAL A 78 -44.98 -8.45 34.67
CA VAL A 78 -43.79 -8.06 33.89
C VAL A 78 -44.27 -7.36 32.63
N LYS A 79 -43.79 -6.14 32.37
CA LYS A 79 -44.21 -5.32 31.23
C LYS A 79 -43.01 -4.84 30.43
N PRO A 80 -42.88 -5.20 29.13
CA PRO A 80 -41.89 -4.60 28.26
C PRO A 80 -42.16 -3.11 28.05
N LEU A 81 -41.17 -2.25 28.33
CA LEU A 81 -41.22 -0.81 28.08
C LEU A 81 -40.58 -0.45 26.73
N LEU A 82 -39.50 -1.14 26.37
CA LEU A 82 -38.77 -0.94 25.12
C LEU A 82 -38.21 -2.26 24.61
N GLN A 83 -38.33 -2.48 23.31
CA GLN A 83 -37.60 -3.52 22.59
C GLN A 83 -37.21 -2.93 21.23
N LYS A 84 -35.91 -2.67 21.04
CA LYS A 84 -35.43 -2.00 19.84
C LYS A 84 -34.05 -2.50 19.42
N ASN A 85 -33.79 -2.45 18.11
CA ASN A 85 -32.51 -2.80 17.52
C ASN A 85 -31.71 -1.53 17.20
N TYR A 86 -30.41 -1.54 17.53
CA TYR A 86 -29.46 -0.46 17.28
C TYR A 86 -28.34 -0.98 16.42
N GLU A 87 -28.01 -0.26 15.32
CA GLU A 87 -26.85 -0.56 14.51
C GLU A 87 -25.65 0.21 15.09
N ILE A 88 -24.64 -0.52 15.57
CA ILE A 88 -23.45 0.02 16.25
C ILE A 88 -22.23 -0.23 15.37
N SER A 89 -21.58 0.85 14.92
CA SER A 89 -20.32 0.76 14.19
C SER A 89 -19.19 0.32 15.10
N HIS A 90 -18.33 -0.60 14.59
CA HIS A 90 -17.12 -1.05 15.25
C HIS A 90 -15.95 -0.11 14.98
N ASN A 91 -14.88 -0.27 15.75
CA ASN A 91 -13.58 0.36 15.49
C ASN A 91 -12.98 -0.18 14.16
N ASP A 92 -11.96 0.50 13.63
CA ASP A 92 -11.32 0.10 12.37
C ASP A 92 -10.69 -1.30 12.44
N ASP A 93 -10.29 -1.74 13.63
CA ASP A 93 -9.76 -3.08 13.89
C ASP A 93 -10.85 -4.17 14.03
N GLY A 94 -12.12 -3.79 13.98
CA GLY A 94 -13.27 -4.69 14.11
C GLY A 94 -13.72 -4.97 15.54
N THR A 95 -13.05 -4.43 16.54
CA THR A 95 -13.44 -4.56 17.95
C THR A 95 -14.49 -3.52 18.33
N LYS A 96 -15.33 -3.81 19.33
CA LYS A 96 -16.22 -2.82 19.91
C LYS A 96 -16.71 -3.24 21.31
N SER A 97 -16.59 -2.32 22.25
CA SER A 97 -17.29 -2.37 23.54
C SER A 97 -18.21 -1.14 23.64
N ILE A 98 -19.40 -1.33 24.15
CA ILE A 98 -20.38 -0.25 24.30
C ILE A 98 -20.94 -0.23 25.71
N ASN A 99 -21.26 0.97 26.19
CA ASN A 99 -22.09 1.13 27.37
C ASN A 99 -23.57 1.23 26.95
N ILE A 100 -24.44 0.48 27.61
CA ILE A 100 -25.90 0.55 27.49
C ILE A 100 -26.44 1.06 28.81
N SER A 101 -27.21 2.16 28.76
CA SER A 101 -27.78 2.74 29.97
C SER A 101 -29.20 3.23 29.74
N THR A 102 -30.01 3.19 30.77
CA THR A 102 -31.40 3.68 30.77
C THR A 102 -31.74 4.38 32.08
N ALA A 103 -32.66 5.31 32.00
CA ALA A 103 -33.25 5.98 33.16
C ALA A 103 -34.74 6.26 32.93
N ILE A 104 -35.53 6.10 33.96
CA ILE A 104 -36.93 6.48 33.96
C ILE A 104 -37.33 7.02 35.34
N ASP A 105 -38.06 8.11 35.36
CA ASP A 105 -38.63 8.70 36.57
C ASP A 105 -40.14 8.50 36.55
N ILE A 106 -40.65 7.68 37.46
CA ILE A 106 -42.07 7.42 37.56
C ILE A 106 -42.79 8.52 38.35
N ASN A 107 -42.20 8.95 39.46
CA ASN A 107 -42.73 9.99 40.35
C ASN A 107 -44.23 9.87 40.63
N ILE A 108 -44.67 8.69 41.01
CA ILE A 108 -46.06 8.37 41.33
C ILE A 108 -46.08 7.45 42.55
N GLY A 109 -46.92 7.75 43.53
CA GLY A 109 -47.30 6.83 44.61
C GLY A 109 -46.09 6.29 45.42
N GLY A 110 -45.06 7.07 45.60
CA GLY A 110 -43.86 6.67 46.33
C GLY A 110 -42.84 5.88 45.49
N TYR A 111 -43.00 5.77 44.17
CA TYR A 111 -42.00 5.29 43.23
C TYR A 111 -41.25 6.48 42.62
N GLY A 112 -39.93 6.50 42.67
CA GLY A 112 -39.07 7.54 42.13
C GLY A 112 -38.41 7.14 40.84
N VAL A 113 -37.07 7.21 40.80
CA VAL A 113 -36.24 6.99 39.61
C VAL A 113 -35.59 5.62 39.64
N ALA A 114 -35.49 4.94 38.48
CA ALA A 114 -34.59 3.83 38.26
C ALA A 114 -33.53 4.21 37.20
N ARG A 115 -32.29 3.80 37.44
CA ARG A 115 -31.19 3.97 36.53
C ARG A 115 -30.41 2.66 36.42
N ALA A 116 -30.26 2.13 35.23
CA ALA A 116 -29.51 0.91 34.98
C ALA A 116 -28.44 1.16 33.89
N ALA A 117 -27.28 0.56 34.05
CA ALA A 117 -26.23 0.61 33.05
C ALA A 117 -25.36 -0.66 33.08
N PHE A 118 -24.86 -1.09 31.93
CA PHE A 118 -23.87 -2.15 31.83
C PHE A 118 -23.03 -1.99 30.55
N ASP A 119 -21.84 -2.58 30.58
CA ASP A 119 -20.98 -2.65 29.39
C ASP A 119 -21.24 -3.97 28.66
N LEU A 120 -21.28 -3.88 27.32
CA LEU A 120 -21.44 -5.02 26.43
C LEU A 120 -20.25 -5.09 25.48
N GLN A 121 -19.51 -6.19 25.55
CA GLN A 121 -18.50 -6.51 24.54
C GLN A 121 -19.21 -7.15 23.35
N LEU A 122 -19.10 -6.53 22.17
CA LEU A 122 -19.60 -7.09 20.92
C LEU A 122 -18.60 -8.11 20.36
N SER A 123 -19.10 -9.07 19.58
CA SER A 123 -18.24 -10.01 18.86
C SER A 123 -17.36 -9.27 17.85
N ASP A 124 -16.08 -9.57 17.85
CA ASP A 124 -15.14 -8.96 16.91
C ASP A 124 -15.51 -9.29 15.46
N ILE A 125 -15.41 -8.29 14.60
CA ILE A 125 -15.61 -8.44 13.16
C ILE A 125 -14.24 -8.50 12.51
N ALA A 126 -13.90 -9.64 11.89
CA ALA A 126 -12.65 -9.80 11.19
C ALA A 126 -12.52 -8.76 10.06
N ARG A 127 -11.38 -8.02 10.03
CA ARG A 127 -11.10 -6.97 9.06
C ARG A 127 -10.07 -7.43 8.04
N ALA A 128 -9.98 -6.70 6.91
CA ALA A 128 -9.03 -6.99 5.86
C ALA A 128 -7.61 -7.17 6.41
N SER A 129 -6.92 -8.17 5.90
CA SER A 129 -5.51 -8.42 6.22
C SER A 129 -4.64 -7.26 5.76
N LYS A 130 -3.48 -7.10 6.38
CA LYS A 130 -2.54 -6.00 6.10
C LYS A 130 -1.27 -6.55 5.44
N GLY A 131 -0.78 -5.85 4.44
CA GLY A 131 0.54 -6.07 3.88
C GLY A 131 1.55 -5.03 4.36
N GLU A 132 2.75 -5.09 3.80
CA GLU A 132 3.83 -4.15 4.08
C GLU A 132 4.23 -3.37 2.81
N ASP A 133 4.90 -2.24 3.00
CA ASP A 133 5.57 -1.53 1.91
C ASP A 133 6.71 -2.40 1.36
N VAL A 134 6.84 -2.42 0.05
CA VAL A 134 7.81 -3.29 -0.64
C VAL A 134 8.91 -2.46 -1.27
N LYS A 135 10.16 -2.84 -1.00
CA LYS A 135 11.35 -2.35 -1.70
C LYS A 135 12.10 -3.53 -2.30
N ALA A 136 12.28 -3.54 -3.60
CA ALA A 136 12.93 -4.64 -4.29
C ALA A 136 13.79 -4.17 -5.46
N THR A 137 14.72 -5.03 -5.89
CA THR A 137 15.44 -4.88 -7.16
C THR A 137 14.71 -5.71 -8.22
N ILE A 138 14.43 -5.11 -9.37
CA ILE A 138 13.84 -5.80 -10.52
C ILE A 138 14.70 -7.00 -10.89
N GLY A 139 14.09 -8.16 -11.15
CA GLY A 139 14.79 -9.41 -11.44
C GLY A 139 15.31 -10.17 -10.20
N SER A 140 15.16 -9.63 -8.99
CA SER A 140 15.56 -10.30 -7.75
C SER A 140 14.31 -10.68 -6.92
N PRO A 141 14.30 -11.86 -6.27
CA PRO A 141 13.18 -12.28 -5.47
C PRO A 141 13.01 -11.41 -4.21
N VAL A 142 11.76 -11.12 -3.87
CA VAL A 142 11.36 -10.44 -2.63
C VAL A 142 10.20 -11.20 -1.99
N ASN A 143 10.23 -11.33 -0.67
CA ASN A 143 9.13 -11.93 0.08
C ASN A 143 8.07 -10.88 0.40
N LEU A 144 6.83 -11.19 0.05
CA LEU A 144 5.66 -10.38 0.35
C LEU A 144 4.95 -11.00 1.55
N THR A 145 4.91 -10.28 2.66
CA THR A 145 4.29 -10.74 3.90
C THR A 145 2.88 -10.17 4.04
N ILE A 146 1.94 -11.03 4.43
CA ILE A 146 0.55 -10.67 4.73
C ILE A 146 0.29 -10.96 6.21
N ASN A 147 0.02 -9.92 6.98
CA ASN A 147 -0.50 -10.02 8.33
C ASN A 147 -1.99 -10.37 8.26
N ARG A 148 -2.28 -11.67 8.29
CA ARG A 148 -3.61 -12.23 8.07
C ARG A 148 -4.51 -12.01 9.29
N ALA A 149 -5.64 -11.33 9.10
CA ALA A 149 -6.58 -11.00 10.18
C ALA A 149 -7.43 -12.20 10.64
N SER A 150 -7.64 -13.21 9.80
CA SER A 150 -8.35 -14.46 10.14
C SER A 150 -7.77 -15.64 9.38
N ALA A 151 -7.71 -16.80 10.04
CA ALA A 151 -7.22 -18.06 9.43
C ALA A 151 -8.05 -18.53 8.21
N THR A 152 -9.30 -18.05 8.11
CA THR A 152 -10.21 -18.38 7.01
C THR A 152 -10.06 -17.49 5.78
N PHE A 153 -9.22 -16.44 5.85
CA PHE A 153 -9.08 -15.48 4.77
C PHE A 153 -8.16 -16.00 3.66
N PHE A 154 -8.56 -15.67 2.45
CA PHE A 154 -7.78 -15.83 1.22
C PHE A 154 -7.32 -14.49 0.70
N HIS A 155 -6.25 -14.47 -0.08
CA HIS A 155 -5.66 -13.23 -0.57
C HIS A 155 -5.35 -13.29 -2.06
N SER A 156 -5.49 -12.15 -2.74
CA SER A 156 -4.87 -11.86 -4.02
C SER A 156 -3.91 -10.69 -3.84
N ILE A 157 -2.83 -10.69 -4.61
CA ILE A 157 -1.87 -9.61 -4.63
C ILE A 157 -1.86 -9.01 -6.04
N TYR A 158 -2.13 -7.72 -6.13
CA TYR A 158 -2.18 -6.97 -7.37
C TYR A 158 -1.13 -5.85 -7.35
N VAL A 159 -0.40 -5.69 -8.44
CA VAL A 159 0.67 -4.71 -8.57
C VAL A 159 0.37 -3.74 -9.71
N GLU A 160 0.58 -2.45 -9.43
CA GLU A 160 0.58 -1.38 -10.42
C GLU A 160 1.94 -0.65 -10.37
N TYR A 161 2.62 -0.61 -11.51
CA TYR A 161 3.90 0.06 -11.65
C TYR A 161 3.99 0.71 -13.05
N GLY A 162 3.85 2.02 -13.12
CA GLY A 162 3.66 2.72 -14.38
C GLY A 162 2.40 2.25 -15.11
N THR A 163 2.54 1.79 -16.33
CA THR A 163 1.45 1.21 -17.13
C THR A 163 1.27 -0.30 -16.92
N TRP A 164 2.23 -0.95 -16.23
CA TRP A 164 2.18 -2.37 -15.93
C TRP A 164 1.24 -2.65 -14.75
N LYS A 165 0.22 -3.48 -14.98
CA LYS A 165 -0.82 -3.81 -14.01
C LYS A 165 -1.13 -5.29 -14.06
N HIS A 166 -0.80 -6.02 -12.98
CA HIS A 166 -0.96 -7.47 -12.95
C HIS A 166 -1.34 -8.00 -11.57
N SER A 167 -2.18 -9.03 -11.56
CA SER A 167 -2.36 -9.90 -10.40
C SER A 167 -1.21 -10.89 -10.36
N ILE A 168 -0.35 -10.79 -9.35
CA ILE A 168 0.83 -11.66 -9.21
C ILE A 168 0.51 -12.95 -8.48
N THR A 169 -0.60 -12.99 -7.75
CA THR A 169 -1.19 -14.21 -7.19
C THR A 169 -2.68 -14.00 -6.97
N GLY A 170 -3.43 -15.08 -6.97
CA GLY A 170 -4.86 -15.06 -6.67
C GLY A 170 -5.23 -16.16 -5.70
N ASN A 171 -6.25 -15.91 -4.85
CA ASN A 171 -6.90 -16.85 -3.93
C ASN A 171 -5.92 -17.79 -3.19
N THR A 172 -4.94 -17.21 -2.50
CA THR A 172 -3.97 -17.96 -1.70
C THR A 172 -4.26 -17.85 -0.20
N VAL A 173 -4.06 -18.93 0.53
CA VAL A 173 -4.06 -18.96 2.00
C VAL A 173 -2.70 -18.67 2.60
N THR A 174 -1.66 -18.56 1.78
CA THR A 174 -0.31 -18.28 2.26
C THR A 174 -0.20 -16.86 2.79
N THR A 175 0.61 -16.68 3.83
CA THR A 175 0.91 -15.38 4.43
C THR A 175 2.26 -14.82 3.96
N ASN A 176 3.01 -15.63 3.21
CA ASN A 176 4.28 -15.26 2.59
C ASN A 176 4.26 -15.70 1.13
N TYR A 177 4.58 -14.80 0.24
CA TYR A 177 4.64 -15.05 -1.20
C TYR A 177 5.94 -14.51 -1.78
N ASN A 178 6.75 -15.39 -2.39
CA ASN A 178 7.96 -14.99 -3.09
C ASN A 178 7.60 -14.48 -4.47
N TRP A 179 7.88 -13.21 -4.72
CA TRP A 179 7.70 -12.55 -6.00
C TRP A 179 9.03 -12.10 -6.57
N THR A 180 9.26 -12.34 -7.85
CA THR A 180 10.38 -11.78 -8.59
C THR A 180 9.81 -10.76 -9.57
N PRO A 181 10.02 -9.44 -9.36
CA PRO A 181 9.58 -8.41 -10.30
C PRO A 181 10.21 -8.69 -11.68
N PRO A 182 9.40 -8.85 -12.76
CA PRO A 182 9.92 -9.20 -14.05
C PRO A 182 10.76 -8.06 -14.67
N MET A 183 11.77 -8.42 -15.47
CA MET A 183 12.74 -7.46 -16.03
C MET A 183 12.09 -6.40 -16.93
N GLU A 184 10.93 -6.69 -17.54
CA GLU A 184 10.17 -5.74 -18.35
C GLU A 184 9.73 -4.49 -17.56
N LEU A 185 9.67 -4.57 -16.23
CA LEU A 185 9.37 -3.41 -15.38
C LEU A 185 10.43 -2.30 -15.45
N CYS A 186 11.64 -2.60 -15.94
CA CYS A 186 12.65 -1.59 -16.23
C CYS A 186 12.19 -0.60 -17.31
N GLU A 187 11.28 -0.98 -18.20
CA GLU A 187 10.72 -0.10 -19.23
C GLU A 187 9.82 1.00 -18.66
N GLN A 188 9.31 0.82 -17.46
CA GLN A 188 8.49 1.82 -16.78
C GLN A 188 9.30 2.97 -16.15
N THR A 189 10.65 2.82 -16.12
CA THR A 189 11.58 3.82 -15.56
C THR A 189 12.77 4.03 -16.51
N PRO A 190 12.54 4.56 -17.73
CA PRO A 190 13.59 4.72 -18.72
C PRO A 190 14.63 5.79 -18.35
N ASP A 191 14.26 6.75 -17.50
CA ASP A 191 15.07 7.91 -17.14
C ASP A 191 15.52 7.92 -15.66
N SER A 192 15.26 6.83 -14.92
CA SER A 192 15.60 6.71 -13.51
C SER A 192 16.07 5.32 -13.15
N ILE A 193 16.90 5.23 -12.12
CA ILE A 193 17.31 3.94 -11.52
C ILE A 193 16.30 3.43 -10.48
N LYS A 194 15.30 4.24 -10.12
CA LYS A 194 14.24 3.88 -9.16
C LYS A 194 12.89 4.39 -9.65
N GLY A 195 11.85 3.64 -9.37
CA GLY A 195 10.48 4.05 -9.60
C GLY A 195 9.58 3.64 -8.45
N GLU A 196 8.40 4.25 -8.40
CA GLU A 196 7.37 3.98 -7.40
C GLU A 196 6.09 3.47 -8.06
N GLY A 197 5.41 2.59 -7.36
CA GLY A 197 4.13 2.03 -7.71
C GLY A 197 3.34 1.66 -6.48
N SER A 198 2.32 0.84 -6.65
CA SER A 198 1.51 0.30 -5.56
C SER A 198 1.42 -1.22 -5.60
N ILE A 199 1.30 -1.80 -4.41
CA ILE A 199 0.97 -3.20 -4.22
C ILE A 199 -0.30 -3.27 -3.38
N THR A 200 -1.31 -3.97 -3.88
CA THR A 200 -2.62 -4.11 -3.24
C THR A 200 -2.81 -5.54 -2.78
N TYR A 201 -3.01 -5.71 -1.48
CA TYR A 201 -3.38 -6.97 -0.84
C TYR A 201 -4.90 -7.01 -0.71
N ILE A 202 -5.54 -7.88 -1.47
CA ILE A 202 -7.00 -8.03 -1.49
C ILE A 202 -7.37 -9.23 -0.64
N THR A 203 -8.25 -9.03 0.33
CA THR A 203 -8.70 -10.07 1.26
C THR A 203 -10.09 -10.56 0.88
N TYR A 204 -10.25 -11.87 0.86
CA TYR A 204 -11.50 -12.57 0.56
C TYR A 204 -11.92 -13.48 1.70
N GLN A 205 -13.21 -13.56 1.94
CA GLN A 205 -13.87 -14.58 2.74
C GLN A 205 -15.02 -15.18 1.93
N ASP A 206 -15.11 -16.50 1.85
CA ASP A 206 -16.16 -17.21 1.10
C ASP A 206 -16.31 -16.72 -0.36
N ASN A 207 -15.18 -16.47 -1.03
CA ASN A 207 -15.08 -15.91 -2.39
C ASN A 207 -15.61 -14.47 -2.55
N ARG A 208 -15.95 -13.81 -1.46
CA ARG A 208 -16.33 -12.39 -1.47
C ARG A 208 -15.17 -11.55 -0.99
N GLU A 209 -14.87 -10.48 -1.70
CA GLU A 209 -13.92 -9.47 -1.25
C GLU A 209 -14.48 -8.75 0.00
N ILE A 210 -13.68 -8.72 1.07
CA ILE A 210 -14.04 -8.06 2.34
C ILE A 210 -13.19 -6.82 2.60
N GLY A 211 -12.12 -6.61 1.84
CA GLY A 211 -11.34 -5.38 1.93
C GLY A 211 -10.01 -5.44 1.20
N ARG A 212 -9.37 -4.29 1.13
CA ARG A 212 -8.07 -4.08 0.47
C ARG A 212 -7.13 -3.32 1.38
N ASP A 213 -5.84 -3.59 1.23
CA ASP A 213 -4.77 -2.83 1.85
C ASP A 213 -3.76 -2.45 0.76
N VAL A 214 -3.63 -1.15 0.51
CA VAL A 214 -2.74 -0.62 -0.54
C VAL A 214 -1.46 -0.14 0.11
N ARG A 215 -0.32 -0.62 -0.41
CA ARG A 215 1.01 -0.31 0.09
C ARG A 215 1.89 0.26 -1.02
N ARG A 216 2.95 0.96 -0.62
CA ARG A 216 3.94 1.50 -1.54
C ARG A 216 4.82 0.37 -2.07
N LEU A 217 5.07 0.42 -3.39
CA LEU A 217 6.06 -0.40 -4.06
C LEU A 217 7.18 0.51 -4.58
N THR A 218 8.42 0.24 -4.18
CA THR A 218 9.60 0.93 -4.73
C THR A 218 10.48 -0.11 -5.40
N LEU A 219 10.69 0.03 -6.72
CA LEU A 219 11.55 -0.86 -7.48
C LEU A 219 12.82 -0.14 -7.92
N THR A 220 13.95 -0.87 -7.86
CA THR A 220 15.26 -0.40 -8.31
C THR A 220 15.65 -1.18 -9.55
N VAL A 221 16.08 -0.48 -10.60
CA VAL A 221 16.65 -1.09 -11.81
C VAL A 221 18.01 -1.72 -11.46
N PRO A 222 18.26 -3.01 -11.78
CA PRO A 222 19.51 -3.67 -11.42
C PRO A 222 20.73 -3.05 -12.14
N ASP A 223 21.89 -3.09 -11.50
CA ASP A 223 23.12 -2.49 -12.03
C ASP A 223 23.64 -3.18 -13.31
N THR A 224 23.13 -4.35 -13.62
CA THR A 224 23.41 -5.08 -14.86
C THR A 224 22.70 -4.50 -16.07
N VAL A 225 21.63 -3.71 -15.87
CA VAL A 225 20.92 -3.02 -16.95
C VAL A 225 21.71 -1.78 -17.36
N LYS A 226 22.48 -1.90 -18.42
CA LYS A 226 23.39 -0.86 -18.95
C LYS A 226 23.16 -0.68 -20.44
N PRO A 227 23.47 0.49 -20.99
CA PRO A 227 23.50 0.68 -22.43
C PRO A 227 24.61 -0.14 -23.07
N SER A 228 24.56 -0.33 -24.37
CA SER A 228 25.55 -1.10 -25.14
C SER A 228 26.03 -0.35 -26.35
N ILE A 229 27.24 -0.71 -26.80
CA ILE A 229 27.81 -0.33 -28.08
C ILE A 229 28.14 -1.63 -28.82
N SER A 230 27.66 -1.77 -30.06
CA SER A 230 27.91 -2.97 -30.85
C SER A 230 29.41 -3.08 -31.25
N SER A 231 29.95 -2.01 -31.78
CA SER A 231 31.34 -1.91 -32.25
C SER A 231 31.82 -0.46 -32.27
N ILE A 232 33.10 -0.25 -32.33
CA ILE A 232 33.69 1.06 -32.65
C ILE A 232 34.65 0.93 -33.82
N THR A 233 34.75 1.99 -34.62
CA THR A 233 35.82 2.19 -35.60
C THR A 233 36.42 3.59 -35.46
N VAL A 234 37.68 3.75 -35.83
CA VAL A 234 38.33 5.05 -35.78
C VAL A 234 38.79 5.42 -37.19
N LYS A 235 38.46 6.62 -37.63
CA LYS A 235 38.81 7.14 -38.95
C LYS A 235 39.51 8.48 -38.80
N ASP A 236 40.50 8.73 -39.66
CA ASP A 236 41.08 10.06 -39.80
C ASP A 236 40.16 10.91 -40.70
N THR A 237 39.70 12.05 -40.20
CA THR A 237 38.91 13.01 -40.99
C THR A 237 39.79 13.94 -41.80
N ASN A 238 41.11 13.92 -41.62
CA ASN A 238 42.05 14.58 -42.52
C ASN A 238 42.32 13.71 -43.74
N GLU A 239 41.52 13.84 -44.78
CA GLU A 239 41.59 13.04 -46.00
C GLU A 239 42.96 13.12 -46.69
N LYS A 240 43.70 14.24 -46.54
CA LYS A 240 45.04 14.41 -47.10
C LYS A 240 46.06 13.47 -46.47
N ILE A 241 45.83 13.11 -45.20
CA ILE A 241 46.69 12.19 -44.43
C ILE A 241 46.13 10.76 -44.55
N ALA A 242 44.85 10.57 -44.34
CA ALA A 242 44.16 9.28 -44.28
C ALA A 242 44.47 8.37 -45.49
N LYS A 243 44.52 8.94 -46.69
CA LYS A 243 44.78 8.19 -47.94
C LYS A 243 46.18 7.51 -48.04
N PHE A 244 47.10 7.93 -47.19
CA PHE A 244 48.46 7.37 -47.17
C PHE A 244 48.68 6.42 -45.99
N MET A 245 47.77 6.39 -45.04
CA MET A 245 47.92 5.64 -43.81
C MET A 245 47.20 4.28 -43.86
N LYS A 246 47.75 3.30 -43.15
CA LYS A 246 47.09 2.04 -42.91
C LYS A 246 45.93 2.26 -41.91
N ALA A 247 44.97 1.34 -41.88
CA ALA A 247 43.90 1.37 -40.92
C ALA A 247 44.45 1.49 -39.48
N ASN A 248 43.84 2.34 -38.67
CA ASN A 248 44.21 2.63 -37.26
C ASN A 248 45.61 3.23 -37.07
N THR A 249 46.25 3.76 -38.16
CA THR A 249 47.53 4.47 -38.09
C THR A 249 47.28 5.95 -38.36
N PHE A 250 47.78 6.81 -37.48
CA PHE A 250 47.52 8.26 -37.46
C PHE A 250 48.87 9.01 -37.38
N VAL A 251 48.92 10.20 -37.94
CA VAL A 251 50.11 11.07 -37.89
C VAL A 251 49.93 12.07 -36.74
N THR A 252 50.91 12.12 -35.83
CA THR A 252 50.91 13.07 -34.71
C THR A 252 50.61 14.48 -35.20
N ILE A 253 49.82 15.26 -34.45
CA ILE A 253 49.42 16.64 -34.74
C ILE A 253 48.52 16.78 -35.99
N LEU A 254 48.74 16.04 -37.04
CA LEU A 254 48.06 16.22 -38.33
C LEU A 254 46.75 15.43 -38.48
N SER A 255 46.67 14.29 -37.84
CA SER A 255 45.45 13.46 -37.88
C SER A 255 44.36 13.96 -36.96
N ASN A 256 43.11 13.81 -37.41
CA ASN A 256 41.89 14.13 -36.65
C ASN A 256 41.04 12.85 -36.54
N LEU A 257 41.04 12.24 -35.36
CA LEU A 257 40.41 10.97 -35.14
C LEU A 257 38.91 11.17 -34.86
N LYS A 258 38.07 10.65 -35.73
CA LYS A 258 36.63 10.49 -35.47
C LYS A 258 36.34 9.06 -35.07
N VAL A 259 35.70 8.88 -33.91
CA VAL A 259 35.26 7.58 -33.44
C VAL A 259 33.82 7.37 -33.89
N ASP A 260 33.57 6.31 -34.64
CA ASP A 260 32.24 5.82 -34.96
C ASP A 260 31.84 4.78 -33.94
N PHE A 261 30.69 5.02 -33.29
CA PHE A 261 30.19 4.18 -32.21
C PHE A 261 29.29 3.01 -32.67
N GLY A 262 29.16 2.82 -34.01
CA GLY A 262 28.27 1.80 -34.56
C GLY A 262 26.85 1.97 -34.03
N THR A 263 26.23 0.88 -33.64
CA THR A 263 24.90 0.92 -32.94
C THR A 263 25.13 1.07 -31.46
N ALA A 264 24.66 2.20 -30.90
CA ALA A 264 24.64 2.48 -29.47
C ALA A 264 23.19 2.52 -28.99
N GLU A 265 22.84 1.66 -28.06
CA GLU A 265 21.47 1.45 -27.61
C GLU A 265 21.36 1.49 -26.10
N GLY A 266 20.30 2.13 -25.60
CA GLY A 266 19.88 2.02 -24.20
C GLY A 266 19.14 0.71 -23.96
N ALA A 267 19.18 0.22 -22.73
CA ALA A 267 18.46 -0.98 -22.34
C ALA A 267 17.06 -0.61 -21.79
N TYR A 268 16.05 -1.43 -22.09
CA TYR A 268 14.67 -1.26 -21.56
C TYR A 268 14.16 0.19 -21.69
N GLY A 269 14.14 0.70 -22.91
CA GLY A 269 13.59 2.02 -23.23
C GLY A 269 14.43 3.22 -22.83
N SER A 270 15.59 3.06 -22.17
CA SER A 270 16.50 4.17 -21.93
C SER A 270 17.13 4.68 -23.24
N THR A 271 17.48 5.96 -23.28
CA THR A 271 18.07 6.62 -24.44
C THR A 271 19.53 6.95 -24.16
N ILE A 272 20.35 7.01 -25.23
CA ILE A 272 21.74 7.45 -25.08
C ILE A 272 21.79 8.97 -24.92
N THR A 273 22.38 9.44 -23.83
CA THR A 273 22.51 10.87 -23.50
C THR A 273 23.93 11.42 -23.70
N LYS A 274 24.94 10.56 -23.58
CA LYS A 274 26.35 10.97 -23.75
C LYS A 274 27.13 9.93 -24.53
N TYR A 275 28.05 10.42 -25.34
CA TYR A 275 29.08 9.65 -26.01
C TYR A 275 30.43 10.12 -25.48
N ASN A 276 31.33 9.20 -25.20
CA ASN A 276 32.65 9.51 -24.69
C ASN A 276 33.68 8.63 -25.40
N ALA A 277 34.64 9.25 -26.07
CA ALA A 277 35.79 8.59 -26.68
C ALA A 277 37.08 9.27 -26.20
N PHE A 278 38.09 8.51 -25.84
CA PHE A 278 39.34 9.04 -25.34
C PHE A 278 40.51 8.09 -25.61
N ILE A 279 41.68 8.64 -25.63
CA ILE A 279 42.93 7.85 -25.68
C ILE A 279 43.30 7.49 -24.25
N VAL A 280 43.37 6.19 -23.95
CA VAL A 280 43.69 5.68 -22.60
C VAL A 280 45.04 6.23 -22.13
N ASP A 281 45.06 6.71 -20.87
CA ASP A 281 46.25 7.31 -20.23
C ASP A 281 46.81 8.56 -20.91
N LYS A 282 46.02 9.21 -21.77
CA LYS A 282 46.38 10.44 -22.45
C LYS A 282 45.25 11.49 -22.31
N PRO A 283 45.60 12.79 -22.36
CA PRO A 283 44.59 13.87 -22.13
C PRO A 283 43.81 14.23 -23.41
N TYR A 284 43.50 13.26 -24.25
CA TYR A 284 42.80 13.47 -25.52
C TYR A 284 41.44 12.78 -25.50
N SER A 285 40.37 13.52 -25.70
CA SER A 285 39.00 13.02 -25.64
C SER A 285 38.01 13.78 -26.53
N ALA A 286 36.91 13.12 -26.82
CA ALA A 286 35.73 13.71 -27.46
C ALA A 286 34.45 13.25 -26.73
N TYR A 287 33.52 14.15 -26.52
CA TYR A 287 32.35 13.93 -25.66
C TYR A 287 31.00 13.91 -26.40
N THR A 288 31.04 13.92 -27.72
CA THR A 288 29.85 13.85 -28.58
C THR A 288 29.98 12.74 -29.60
N LYS A 289 28.87 12.29 -30.18
CA LYS A 289 28.82 11.27 -31.22
C LYS A 289 29.67 11.65 -32.44
N GLU A 290 29.68 12.93 -32.79
CA GLU A 290 30.44 13.48 -33.93
C GLU A 290 31.73 14.15 -33.48
N GLY A 291 32.14 13.95 -32.23
CA GLY A 291 33.35 14.56 -31.68
C GLY A 291 34.61 14.03 -32.31
N ILE A 292 35.62 14.94 -32.46
CA ILE A 292 36.89 14.65 -33.04
C ILE A 292 37.97 14.75 -31.95
N ILE A 293 38.83 13.74 -31.86
CA ILE A 293 40.05 13.78 -31.08
C ILE A 293 41.17 14.27 -32.03
N GLY A 294 41.54 15.53 -31.91
CA GLY A 294 42.55 16.15 -32.74
C GLY A 294 43.76 16.63 -31.95
N ASN A 295 44.75 17.13 -32.68
CA ASN A 295 45.97 17.73 -32.12
C ASN A 295 46.71 16.82 -31.10
N VAL A 296 46.83 15.56 -31.43
CA VAL A 296 47.46 14.55 -30.57
C VAL A 296 48.98 14.64 -30.69
N HIS A 297 49.62 15.10 -29.61
CA HIS A 297 51.09 15.18 -29.49
C HIS A 297 51.65 13.91 -28.85
N TYR A 298 51.53 12.78 -29.55
CA TYR A 298 51.99 11.48 -29.07
C TYR A 298 52.47 10.62 -30.25
N VAL A 299 53.52 9.86 -30.04
CA VAL A 299 54.08 8.88 -31.00
C VAL A 299 54.15 7.52 -30.32
N GLY A 300 53.69 6.47 -30.98
CA GLY A 300 53.70 5.09 -30.50
C GLY A 300 52.30 4.49 -30.42
N SER A 301 52.23 3.28 -29.89
CA SER A 301 50.98 2.52 -29.72
C SER A 301 50.11 3.09 -28.62
N ALA A 302 48.82 3.17 -28.87
CA ALA A 302 47.82 3.65 -27.93
C ALA A 302 46.50 2.87 -28.09
N VAL A 303 45.54 3.10 -27.17
CA VAL A 303 44.22 2.52 -27.23
C VAL A 303 43.17 3.64 -27.20
N VAL A 304 42.33 3.67 -28.20
CA VAL A 304 41.10 4.51 -28.18
C VAL A 304 40.00 3.72 -27.51
N ARG A 305 39.48 4.26 -26.45
CA ARG A 305 38.36 3.69 -25.69
C ARG A 305 37.08 4.51 -25.88
N ALA A 306 35.96 3.82 -26.09
CA ALA A 306 34.65 4.46 -26.20
C ALA A 306 33.66 3.87 -25.21
N THR A 307 32.83 4.74 -24.65
CA THR A 307 31.71 4.43 -23.79
C THR A 307 30.50 5.32 -24.11
N VAL A 308 29.31 4.87 -23.78
CA VAL A 308 28.08 5.70 -23.83
C VAL A 308 27.40 5.71 -22.48
N THR A 309 26.68 6.78 -22.20
CA THR A 309 25.85 6.90 -20.99
C THR A 309 24.40 7.01 -21.40
N ASP A 310 23.52 6.28 -20.73
CA ASP A 310 22.08 6.33 -20.97
C ASP A 310 21.36 7.39 -20.10
N SER A 311 20.04 7.53 -20.31
CA SER A 311 19.16 8.43 -19.57
C SER A 311 19.07 8.11 -18.08
N ARG A 312 19.39 6.87 -17.65
CA ARG A 312 19.51 6.48 -16.23
C ARG A 312 20.85 6.89 -15.61
N GLY A 313 21.77 7.45 -16.41
CA GLY A 313 23.13 7.80 -15.98
C GLY A 313 24.10 6.61 -15.93
N ARG A 314 23.72 5.45 -16.50
CA ARG A 314 24.55 4.25 -16.52
C ARG A 314 25.47 4.22 -17.73
N VAL A 315 26.69 3.76 -17.51
CA VAL A 315 27.73 3.72 -18.52
C VAL A 315 27.86 2.31 -19.08
N SER A 316 28.01 2.20 -20.41
CA SER A 316 28.22 0.93 -21.10
C SER A 316 29.55 0.27 -20.70
N ALA A 317 29.66 -1.01 -20.98
CA ALA A 317 31.00 -1.63 -21.07
C ALA A 317 31.83 -0.89 -22.10
N PRO A 318 33.15 -0.68 -21.85
CA PRO A 318 34.00 -0.01 -22.78
C PRO A 318 34.25 -0.86 -24.06
N LYS A 319 34.42 -0.18 -25.18
CA LYS A 319 34.94 -0.75 -26.41
C LYS A 319 36.33 -0.14 -26.70
N ASP A 320 37.27 -0.96 -26.96
CA ASP A 320 38.67 -0.57 -27.17
C ASP A 320 39.12 -0.89 -28.60
N ILE A 321 39.89 0.00 -29.17
CA ILE A 321 40.57 -0.20 -30.45
C ILE A 321 42.03 0.19 -30.32
N PRO A 322 42.97 -0.68 -30.67
CA PRO A 322 44.38 -0.32 -30.73
C PRO A 322 44.65 0.59 -31.93
N VAL A 323 45.44 1.62 -31.69
CA VAL A 323 45.85 2.60 -32.70
C VAL A 323 47.38 2.84 -32.61
N GLU A 324 47.98 3.30 -33.72
CA GLU A 324 49.38 3.68 -33.78
C GLU A 324 49.49 5.14 -34.19
N PHE A 325 50.26 5.92 -33.47
CA PHE A 325 50.63 7.29 -33.86
C PHE A 325 52.08 7.29 -34.33
N ILE A 326 52.29 7.72 -35.57
CA ILE A 326 53.61 7.86 -36.16
C ILE A 326 54.03 9.32 -36.23
N ASP A 327 55.31 9.55 -36.24
CA ASP A 327 55.88 10.89 -36.39
C ASP A 327 55.68 11.45 -37.78
N TYR A 328 55.67 12.74 -37.83
CA TYR A 328 55.57 13.50 -39.05
C TYR A 328 57.02 13.81 -39.54
N TYR A 329 57.37 13.29 -40.71
CA TYR A 329 58.63 13.61 -41.40
C TYR A 329 58.36 14.42 -42.66
N LEU A 330 59.08 15.51 -42.81
CA LEU A 330 59.11 16.29 -44.05
C LEU A 330 59.86 15.52 -45.14
#